data_a56a24789e06a4c471766268844e285b
#
_entry.id   a56a24789e06a4c471766268844e285b
#
_cell.length_a   1.000
_cell.length_b   1.000
_cell.length_c   1.000
_cell.angle_alpha   90.00
_cell.angle_beta   90.00
_cell.angle_gamma   90.00
#
_symmetry.space_group_name_H-M   'P 1'
#
loop_
_entity.id
_entity.type
_entity.pdbx_description
1 polymer ?
#
loop_
_entity_poly.entity_id
_entity_poly.type
_entity_poly.pdbx_seq_one_letter_code
_entity_poly.pdbx_strand_id
1 'polypeptide(L)'
;PDFTCEWSGSSASVTITVGDKADFGTDGSGKAGQLDFTSITITTNDEATGQVAQPTITPGSSYILGESTEVTLECSTDGAKIYYTTDGSEPSESATLYNGPFPVSETCTVKAIAIKEGLTNSSITEATYSVPENVANIAEYMSTAKENTAYKITGPVTVVYQNGINLYIQDESGSLLVYGDAVGEYKEGDVITGLIGEYGVYQDITQMLPLYAPDAVSGTPAEPVTMNISEITTADVYKYIKLSEAVFKE
;
A
#
# COMPACT_ATOMS: atom_id res chain seq x y z
N PRO A 1 51.63 -17.82 36.13
CA PRO A 1 51.43 -17.72 34.68
C PRO A 1 49.97 -17.27 34.39
N ASP A 2 49.86 -16.21 33.58
CA ASP A 2 48.59 -15.74 33.14
C ASP A 2 48.10 -16.67 32.01
N PHE A 3 46.91 -17.22 32.17
CA PHE A 3 46.29 -18.04 31.15
C PHE A 3 45.26 -17.13 30.39
N THR A 4 45.46 -16.99 29.12
CA THR A 4 44.52 -16.32 28.25
C THR A 4 43.76 -17.37 27.43
N CYS A 5 42.45 -17.38 27.49
CA CYS A 5 41.61 -18.21 26.63
C CYS A 5 40.83 -17.28 25.72
N GLU A 6 41.01 -17.39 24.40
CA GLU A 6 40.20 -16.71 23.43
C GLU A 6 39.08 -17.64 22.96
N TRP A 7 37.84 -17.16 23.00
CA TRP A 7 36.70 -17.88 22.48
C TRP A 7 35.92 -17.02 21.49
N SER A 8 35.52 -17.59 20.39
CA SER A 8 34.64 -16.99 19.42
C SER A 8 33.47 -17.92 19.12
N GLY A 9 32.25 -17.49 19.37
CA GLY A 9 31.05 -18.28 19.07
C GLY A 9 29.75 -17.57 19.50
N SER A 10 28.63 -18.04 18.96
CA SER A 10 27.29 -17.46 19.17
C SER A 10 26.42 -18.28 20.13
N SER A 11 27.03 -18.97 21.10
CA SER A 11 26.27 -19.81 22.05
C SER A 11 25.77 -19.03 23.26
N ALA A 12 24.55 -19.33 23.69
CA ALA A 12 23.92 -18.71 24.86
C ALA A 12 24.55 -19.10 26.22
N SER A 13 25.48 -20.05 26.25
CA SER A 13 26.21 -20.48 27.44
C SER A 13 27.65 -20.77 27.11
N VAL A 14 28.56 -20.34 28.00
CA VAL A 14 29.99 -20.65 27.96
C VAL A 14 30.27 -21.54 29.16
N THR A 15 30.81 -22.73 28.94
CA THR A 15 31.29 -23.63 29.99
C THR A 15 32.79 -23.57 30.06
N ILE A 16 33.33 -23.12 31.17
CA ILE A 16 34.79 -23.16 31.41
C ILE A 16 35.07 -24.44 32.18
N THR A 17 35.76 -25.38 31.50
CA THR A 17 36.20 -26.62 32.16
C THR A 17 37.68 -26.45 32.58
N VAL A 18 37.90 -26.55 33.87
CA VAL A 18 39.25 -26.58 34.43
C VAL A 18 39.67 -28.03 34.50
N GLY A 19 40.85 -28.35 33.97
CA GLY A 19 41.35 -29.70 33.91
C GLY A 19 41.52 -30.37 35.28
N ASP A 20 41.76 -31.68 35.27
CA ASP A 20 41.87 -32.48 36.48
C ASP A 20 43.09 -32.06 37.32
N LYS A 21 43.10 -32.40 38.59
CA LYS A 21 44.19 -32.11 39.57
C LYS A 21 45.61 -32.45 39.10
N ALA A 22 45.76 -33.37 38.16
CA ALA A 22 47.00 -33.75 37.54
C ALA A 22 47.67 -32.68 36.68
N ASP A 23 46.87 -31.73 36.14
CA ASP A 23 47.33 -30.70 35.19
C ASP A 23 47.83 -29.43 35.91
N PHE A 24 47.53 -29.29 37.18
CA PHE A 24 48.05 -28.21 38.03
C PHE A 24 49.16 -28.70 38.90
N GLY A 25 50.41 -28.33 38.58
CA GLY A 25 51.59 -28.76 39.34
C GLY A 25 51.40 -28.58 40.83
N THR A 26 51.85 -29.58 41.63
CA THR A 26 51.87 -29.47 43.07
C THR A 26 53.01 -28.55 43.50
N ASP A 27 52.80 -27.70 44.49
CA ASP A 27 53.80 -26.80 45.07
C ASP A 27 54.91 -27.56 45.89
N GLY A 28 54.99 -28.87 45.71
CA GLY A 28 55.90 -29.73 46.47
C GLY A 28 55.39 -30.11 47.83
N SER A 29 54.29 -29.61 48.34
CA SER A 29 53.66 -29.94 49.63
C SER A 29 52.64 -31.06 49.54
N GLY A 30 52.34 -31.57 48.37
CA GLY A 30 51.33 -32.60 48.12
C GLY A 30 49.90 -32.16 48.28
N LYS A 31 49.64 -30.85 48.41
CA LYS A 31 48.30 -30.29 48.44
C LYS A 31 47.86 -29.94 47.02
N ALA A 32 46.64 -30.28 46.68
CA ALA A 32 46.03 -29.86 45.43
C ALA A 32 45.98 -28.34 45.39
N GLY A 33 46.53 -27.71 44.36
CA GLY A 33 46.48 -26.27 44.14
C GLY A 33 45.00 -25.83 44.02
N GLN A 34 44.67 -24.80 44.76
CA GLN A 34 43.37 -24.14 44.65
C GLN A 34 43.55 -23.01 43.61
N LEU A 35 42.69 -22.97 42.59
CA LEU A 35 42.63 -21.85 41.68
C LEU A 35 41.72 -20.78 42.27
N ASP A 36 42.33 -19.66 42.69
CA ASP A 36 41.58 -18.49 43.09
C ASP A 36 41.44 -17.54 41.87
N PHE A 37 40.26 -17.41 41.34
CA PHE A 37 39.95 -16.41 40.32
C PHE A 37 39.66 -15.08 41.03
N THR A 38 40.48 -14.09 40.86
CA THR A 38 40.26 -12.73 41.36
C THR A 38 39.27 -11.95 40.48
N SER A 39 39.16 -12.32 39.22
CA SER A 39 38.11 -11.81 38.29
C SER A 39 38.00 -12.70 37.08
N ILE A 40 36.79 -12.89 36.58
CA ILE A 40 36.55 -13.41 35.22
C ILE A 40 35.82 -12.28 34.49
N THR A 41 36.50 -11.71 33.48
CA THR A 41 35.87 -10.72 32.58
C THR A 41 35.47 -11.47 31.32
N ILE A 42 34.16 -11.54 31.06
CA ILE A 42 33.61 -12.06 29.82
C ILE A 42 33.26 -10.83 28.98
N THR A 43 34.04 -10.56 27.96
CA THR A 43 33.66 -9.56 26.93
C THR A 43 32.95 -10.33 25.84
N THR A 44 31.64 -10.19 25.76
CA THR A 44 30.89 -10.66 24.63
C THR A 44 31.04 -9.63 23.52
N ASN A 45 31.70 -9.97 22.43
CA ASN A 45 31.42 -9.29 21.17
C ASN A 45 30.06 -9.80 20.74
N ASP A 46 29.00 -9.19 21.23
CA ASP A 46 27.69 -9.30 20.63
C ASP A 46 27.75 -8.56 19.29
N GLU A 47 28.35 -9.18 18.28
CA GLU A 47 27.87 -8.94 16.94
C GLU A 47 26.43 -9.47 16.97
N ALA A 48 25.47 -8.58 17.09
CA ALA A 48 24.05 -8.94 17.11
C ALA A 48 23.77 -9.66 15.78
N THR A 49 23.80 -11.01 15.82
CA THR A 49 23.53 -11.86 14.66
C THR A 49 22.04 -11.88 14.40
N GLY A 50 21.52 -10.79 13.91
CA GLY A 50 20.11 -10.63 13.55
C GLY A 50 19.99 -9.74 12.32
N GLN A 51 18.84 -9.84 11.68
CA GLN A 51 18.47 -8.95 10.59
C GLN A 51 17.46 -7.91 11.12
N VAL A 52 17.60 -6.67 10.70
CA VAL A 52 16.62 -5.61 10.95
C VAL A 52 15.29 -6.00 10.30
N ALA A 53 14.18 -5.80 11.02
CA ALA A 53 12.86 -6.05 10.48
C ALA A 53 12.61 -5.19 9.23
N GLN A 54 11.94 -5.78 8.24
CA GLN A 54 11.57 -5.08 7.02
C GLN A 54 10.63 -3.91 7.36
N PRO A 55 10.88 -2.70 6.83
CA PRO A 55 9.99 -1.57 7.07
C PRO A 55 8.65 -1.77 6.36
N THR A 56 7.58 -1.21 6.92
CA THR A 56 6.27 -1.11 6.27
C THR A 56 6.09 0.27 5.66
N ILE A 57 5.35 0.36 4.57
CA ILE A 57 4.97 1.58 3.87
C ILE A 57 3.45 1.68 3.91
N THR A 58 2.90 2.80 4.36
CA THR A 58 1.46 3.06 4.40
C THR A 58 1.14 4.41 3.76
N PRO A 59 0.17 4.47 2.82
CA PRO A 59 -0.55 3.35 2.21
C PRO A 59 0.39 2.41 1.44
N GLY A 60 0.00 1.12 1.37
CA GLY A 60 0.82 0.05 0.78
C GLY A 60 0.90 0.09 -0.74
N SER A 61 1.38 -1.01 -1.32
CA SER A 61 1.65 -1.14 -2.76
C SER A 61 0.43 -0.92 -3.64
N SER A 62 0.65 -0.37 -4.84
CA SER A 62 -0.36 -0.12 -5.89
C SER A 62 -1.48 0.82 -5.45
N TYR A 63 -1.12 1.94 -4.84
CA TYR A 63 -2.06 2.96 -4.41
C TYR A 63 -2.34 3.98 -5.51
N ILE A 64 -3.63 4.25 -5.76
CA ILE A 64 -4.05 5.26 -6.73
C ILE A 64 -4.29 6.58 -6.00
N LEU A 65 -3.61 7.64 -6.44
CA LEU A 65 -3.69 8.96 -5.84
C LEU A 65 -4.98 9.68 -6.29
N GLY A 66 -5.84 10.01 -5.34
CA GLY A 66 -6.94 10.95 -5.61
C GLY A 66 -6.41 12.39 -5.77
N GLU A 67 -5.59 12.78 -4.81
CA GLU A 67 -4.84 14.05 -4.79
C GLU A 67 -3.43 13.74 -4.24
N SER A 68 -2.96 14.49 -3.23
CA SER A 68 -1.75 14.11 -2.50
C SER A 68 -2.09 13.15 -1.35
N THR A 69 -1.17 12.25 -1.04
CA THR A 69 -1.29 11.38 0.13
C THR A 69 -0.04 11.45 0.99
N GLU A 70 -0.22 11.34 2.30
CA GLU A 70 0.88 11.24 3.27
C GLU A 70 1.36 9.80 3.35
N VAL A 71 2.64 9.59 3.10
CA VAL A 71 3.29 8.27 3.21
C VAL A 71 3.99 8.17 4.55
N THR A 72 3.70 7.09 5.29
CA THR A 72 4.36 6.76 6.55
C THR A 72 5.19 5.49 6.41
N LEU A 73 6.35 5.49 7.09
CA LEU A 73 7.25 4.34 7.14
C LEU A 73 7.42 3.92 8.59
N GLU A 74 7.35 2.62 8.87
CA GLU A 74 7.54 2.08 10.21
C GLU A 74 8.46 0.86 10.18
N CYS A 75 9.24 0.66 11.25
CA CYS A 75 10.05 -0.53 11.44
C CYS A 75 9.92 -1.00 12.89
N SER A 76 9.69 -2.31 13.08
CA SER A 76 9.53 -2.90 14.41
C SER A 76 10.85 -3.13 15.16
N THR A 77 12.02 -2.97 14.51
CA THR A 77 13.31 -3.05 15.18
C THR A 77 13.61 -1.74 15.90
N ASP A 78 13.60 -1.78 17.22
CA ASP A 78 13.88 -0.59 18.03
C ASP A 78 15.26 0.02 17.68
N GLY A 79 15.29 1.36 17.54
CA GLY A 79 16.49 2.11 17.20
C GLY A 79 16.99 1.93 15.76
N ALA A 80 16.28 1.23 14.88
CA ALA A 80 16.61 1.18 13.46
C ALA A 80 16.29 2.51 12.78
N LYS A 81 17.14 2.94 11.85
CA LYS A 81 16.94 4.10 10.98
C LYS A 81 16.35 3.62 9.66
N ILE A 82 15.32 4.30 9.17
CA ILE A 82 14.72 3.99 7.87
C ILE A 82 15.24 5.01 6.85
N TYR A 83 15.73 4.50 5.72
CA TYR A 83 16.14 5.30 4.57
C TYR A 83 15.23 4.97 3.39
N TYR A 84 14.89 5.98 2.58
CA TYR A 84 13.97 5.79 1.47
C TYR A 84 14.36 6.59 0.22
N THR A 85 13.82 6.15 -0.91
CA THR A 85 13.86 6.83 -2.21
C THR A 85 12.44 6.94 -2.76
N THR A 86 12.19 7.89 -3.66
CA THR A 86 10.88 8.08 -4.31
C THR A 86 10.94 7.89 -5.83
N ASP A 87 12.12 7.61 -6.36
CA ASP A 87 12.38 7.42 -7.79
C ASP A 87 12.53 5.94 -8.19
N GLY A 88 12.27 5.01 -7.25
CA GLY A 88 12.41 3.58 -7.46
C GLY A 88 13.85 3.05 -7.39
N SER A 89 14.84 3.89 -7.14
CA SER A 89 16.22 3.45 -6.89
C SER A 89 16.33 2.71 -5.56
N GLU A 90 17.34 1.85 -5.42
CA GLU A 90 17.57 1.10 -4.18
C GLU A 90 18.09 2.02 -3.08
N PRO A 91 17.39 2.12 -1.93
CA PRO A 91 17.82 2.96 -0.82
C PRO A 91 19.03 2.36 -0.10
N SER A 92 19.89 3.27 0.40
CA SER A 92 21.05 2.96 1.24
C SER A 92 21.19 4.06 2.31
N GLU A 93 22.23 4.00 3.14
CA GLU A 93 22.51 5.06 4.14
C GLU A 93 22.74 6.44 3.53
N SER A 94 23.00 6.54 2.22
CA SER A 94 23.13 7.80 1.48
C SER A 94 21.78 8.36 0.97
N ALA A 95 20.70 7.58 1.06
CA ALA A 95 19.36 8.00 0.68
C ALA A 95 18.74 8.92 1.75
N THR A 96 17.51 9.35 1.52
CA THR A 96 16.80 10.22 2.46
C THR A 96 16.48 9.49 3.76
N LEU A 97 16.93 10.04 4.89
CA LEU A 97 16.55 9.53 6.21
C LEU A 97 15.10 9.89 6.50
N TYR A 98 14.31 8.90 6.89
CA TYR A 98 12.93 9.10 7.29
C TYR A 98 12.84 9.74 8.68
N ASN A 99 12.22 10.92 8.77
CA ASN A 99 12.02 11.66 10.01
C ASN A 99 10.53 11.91 10.34
N GLY A 100 9.62 11.43 9.52
CA GLY A 100 8.18 11.59 9.65
C GLY A 100 7.48 11.53 8.31
N PRO A 101 6.12 11.55 8.29
CA PRO A 101 5.32 11.45 7.08
C PRO A 101 5.75 12.45 6.01
N PHE A 102 5.65 12.06 4.74
CA PHE A 102 5.96 12.91 3.60
C PHE A 102 4.87 12.78 2.52
N PRO A 103 4.55 13.90 1.82
CA PRO A 103 3.50 13.88 0.80
C PRO A 103 3.99 13.26 -0.51
N VAL A 104 3.09 12.53 -1.17
CA VAL A 104 3.24 12.04 -2.54
C VAL A 104 2.03 12.50 -3.36
N SER A 105 2.26 13.18 -4.47
CA SER A 105 1.22 13.74 -5.36
C SER A 105 1.41 13.40 -6.83
N GLU A 106 2.46 12.64 -7.16
CA GLU A 106 2.80 12.26 -8.52
C GLU A 106 3.09 10.76 -8.61
N THR A 107 2.99 10.20 -9.81
CA THR A 107 3.37 8.79 -10.04
C THR A 107 4.82 8.57 -9.65
N CYS A 108 5.04 7.68 -8.68
CA CYS A 108 6.37 7.37 -8.18
C CYS A 108 6.42 5.97 -7.57
N THR A 109 7.64 5.47 -7.35
CA THR A 109 7.89 4.24 -6.61
C THR A 109 8.72 4.58 -5.38
N VAL A 110 8.13 4.38 -4.21
CA VAL A 110 8.81 4.52 -2.93
C VAL A 110 9.45 3.19 -2.57
N LYS A 111 10.76 3.20 -2.29
CA LYS A 111 11.48 2.06 -1.72
C LYS A 111 12.06 2.44 -0.37
N ALA A 112 12.01 1.54 0.60
CA ALA A 112 12.51 1.77 1.94
C ALA A 112 13.33 0.60 2.46
N ILE A 113 14.40 0.91 3.20
CA ILE A 113 15.26 -0.04 3.91
C ILE A 113 15.45 0.43 5.35
N ALA A 114 15.47 -0.48 6.30
CA ALA A 114 15.80 -0.19 7.68
C ALA A 114 17.21 -0.70 8.02
N ILE A 115 17.98 0.12 8.71
CA ILE A 115 19.40 -0.12 9.03
C ILE A 115 19.63 0.14 10.51
N LYS A 116 20.36 -0.76 11.15
CA LYS A 116 20.84 -0.59 12.53
C LYS A 116 22.25 -1.15 12.65
N GLU A 117 23.13 -0.37 13.26
CA GLU A 117 24.51 -0.79 13.51
C GLU A 117 24.55 -2.11 14.29
N GLY A 118 25.44 -3.02 13.88
CA GLY A 118 25.58 -4.35 14.48
C GLY A 118 24.57 -5.38 13.97
N LEU A 119 23.62 -5.03 13.10
CA LEU A 119 22.67 -5.97 12.48
C LEU A 119 22.83 -5.99 10.96
N THR A 120 22.40 -7.10 10.35
CA THR A 120 22.23 -7.14 8.88
C THR A 120 21.04 -6.22 8.49
N ASN A 121 21.20 -5.43 7.43
CA ASN A 121 20.15 -4.56 6.92
C ASN A 121 18.87 -5.34 6.62
N SER A 122 17.72 -4.68 6.72
CA SER A 122 16.44 -5.27 6.34
C SER A 122 16.38 -5.60 4.85
N SER A 123 15.40 -6.40 4.45
CA SER A 123 14.95 -6.41 3.05
C SER A 123 14.31 -5.07 2.70
N ILE A 124 14.33 -4.71 1.40
CA ILE A 124 13.68 -3.52 0.87
C ILE A 124 12.18 -3.76 0.79
N THR A 125 11.38 -2.77 1.18
CA THR A 125 9.95 -2.69 0.91
C THR A 125 9.71 -1.69 -0.20
N GLU A 126 8.73 -1.96 -1.06
CA GLU A 126 8.38 -1.13 -2.20
C GLU A 126 6.88 -0.84 -2.21
N ALA A 127 6.50 0.39 -2.56
CA ALA A 127 5.13 0.80 -2.85
C ALA A 127 5.09 1.71 -4.07
N THR A 128 4.15 1.46 -4.98
CA THR A 128 3.95 2.26 -6.19
C THR A 128 2.72 3.14 -6.02
N TYR A 129 2.85 4.41 -6.36
CA TYR A 129 1.80 5.40 -6.37
C TYR A 129 1.56 5.84 -7.80
N SER A 130 0.31 5.89 -8.22
CA SER A 130 -0.06 6.26 -9.59
C SER A 130 -1.12 7.34 -9.59
N VAL A 131 -0.98 8.32 -10.47
CA VAL A 131 -2.01 9.32 -10.76
C VAL A 131 -2.93 8.74 -11.82
N PRO A 132 -4.27 8.82 -11.67
CA PRO A 132 -5.21 8.34 -12.67
C PRO A 132 -5.10 9.14 -13.97
N GLU A 133 -5.38 8.50 -15.11
CA GLU A 133 -5.50 9.18 -16.39
C GLU A 133 -6.75 10.06 -16.40
N ASN A 134 -6.60 11.33 -16.77
CA ASN A 134 -7.73 12.25 -16.86
C ASN A 134 -8.50 12.04 -18.15
N VAL A 135 -9.82 11.95 -18.03
CA VAL A 135 -10.79 11.97 -19.15
C VAL A 135 -11.81 13.06 -18.89
N ALA A 136 -12.23 13.75 -19.93
CA ALA A 136 -13.12 14.90 -19.77
C ALA A 136 -14.55 14.49 -19.38
N ASN A 137 -15.05 13.36 -19.90
CA ASN A 137 -16.44 12.96 -19.80
C ASN A 137 -16.61 11.44 -19.96
N ILE A 138 -17.85 10.96 -19.85
CA ILE A 138 -18.19 9.53 -19.98
C ILE A 138 -17.86 8.96 -21.34
N ALA A 139 -18.11 9.69 -22.44
CA ALA A 139 -17.81 9.17 -23.78
C ALA A 139 -16.31 8.95 -24.00
N GLU A 140 -15.46 9.86 -23.52
CA GLU A 140 -14.02 9.69 -23.57
C GLU A 140 -13.58 8.49 -22.74
N TYR A 141 -14.09 8.36 -21.51
CA TYR A 141 -13.85 7.16 -20.69
C TYR A 141 -14.23 5.89 -21.44
N MET A 142 -15.45 5.81 -21.95
CA MET A 142 -15.96 4.61 -22.67
C MET A 142 -15.13 4.24 -23.89
N SER A 143 -14.49 5.21 -24.55
CA SER A 143 -13.70 4.99 -25.77
C SER A 143 -12.21 4.73 -25.50
N THR A 144 -11.68 5.16 -24.37
CA THR A 144 -10.23 5.09 -24.07
C THR A 144 -9.88 4.12 -22.97
N ALA A 145 -10.85 3.80 -22.10
CA ALA A 145 -10.61 3.01 -20.91
C ALA A 145 -10.16 1.57 -21.24
N LYS A 146 -9.17 1.09 -20.50
CA LYS A 146 -8.53 -0.22 -20.65
C LYS A 146 -8.20 -0.83 -19.29
N GLU A 147 -8.02 -2.13 -19.25
CA GLU A 147 -7.67 -2.88 -18.05
C GLU A 147 -6.41 -2.35 -17.34
N ASN A 148 -6.38 -2.51 -16.02
CA ASN A 148 -5.27 -2.13 -15.13
C ASN A 148 -4.90 -0.64 -15.18
N THR A 149 -5.86 0.22 -15.52
CA THR A 149 -5.67 1.67 -15.57
C THR A 149 -6.78 2.35 -14.78
N ALA A 150 -6.38 3.27 -13.89
CA ALA A 150 -7.31 4.13 -13.19
C ALA A 150 -7.57 5.41 -13.97
N TYR A 151 -8.79 5.87 -13.97
CA TYR A 151 -9.26 7.06 -14.68
C TYR A 151 -9.93 8.04 -13.72
N LYS A 152 -9.78 9.33 -14.02
CA LYS A 152 -10.52 10.42 -13.37
C LYS A 152 -11.39 11.13 -14.39
N ILE A 153 -12.72 11.01 -14.27
CA ILE A 153 -13.65 11.81 -15.04
C ILE A 153 -13.63 13.21 -14.43
N THR A 154 -13.08 14.17 -15.16
CA THR A 154 -12.86 15.54 -14.67
C THR A 154 -14.08 16.42 -14.80
N GLY A 155 -14.95 16.13 -15.75
CA GLY A 155 -16.23 16.81 -15.92
C GLY A 155 -17.28 16.39 -14.88
N PRO A 156 -18.34 17.21 -14.69
CA PRO A 156 -19.44 16.87 -13.81
C PRO A 156 -20.29 15.74 -14.41
N VAL A 157 -20.70 14.81 -13.55
CA VAL A 157 -21.67 13.75 -13.88
C VAL A 157 -22.85 13.82 -12.94
N THR A 158 -24.05 13.60 -13.44
CA THR A 158 -25.28 13.64 -12.65
C THR A 158 -25.70 12.23 -12.25
N VAL A 159 -26.03 12.05 -11.00
CA VAL A 159 -26.61 10.81 -10.48
C VAL A 159 -28.04 10.65 -10.99
N VAL A 160 -28.27 9.57 -11.70
CA VAL A 160 -29.59 9.20 -12.23
C VAL A 160 -30.35 8.31 -11.27
N TYR A 161 -29.65 7.31 -10.73
CA TYR A 161 -30.22 6.34 -9.81
C TYR A 161 -29.11 5.61 -9.05
N GLN A 162 -29.40 5.26 -7.80
CA GLN A 162 -28.53 4.38 -7.03
C GLN A 162 -29.31 3.26 -6.35
N ASN A 163 -28.77 2.03 -6.41
CA ASN A 163 -29.28 0.89 -5.67
C ASN A 163 -28.09 0.12 -5.06
N GLY A 164 -27.82 0.38 -3.79
CA GLY A 164 -26.65 -0.16 -3.11
C GLY A 164 -25.37 0.22 -3.82
N ILE A 165 -24.58 -0.78 -4.23
CA ILE A 165 -23.29 -0.60 -4.91
C ILE A 165 -23.40 -0.28 -6.41
N ASN A 166 -24.61 -0.17 -6.95
CA ASN A 166 -24.85 0.21 -8.34
C ASN A 166 -25.22 1.69 -8.40
N LEU A 167 -24.35 2.51 -8.94
CA LEU A 167 -24.58 3.92 -9.17
C LEU A 167 -24.64 4.19 -10.67
N TYR A 168 -25.78 4.67 -11.13
CA TYR A 168 -26.02 5.05 -12.52
C TYR A 168 -25.84 6.56 -12.65
N ILE A 169 -24.90 6.96 -13.50
CA ILE A 169 -24.57 8.36 -13.75
C ILE A 169 -24.68 8.68 -15.23
N GLN A 170 -24.89 9.96 -15.53
CA GLN A 170 -24.88 10.48 -16.88
C GLN A 170 -24.26 11.88 -16.97
N ASP A 171 -23.80 12.23 -18.15
CA ASP A 171 -23.45 13.57 -18.59
C ASP A 171 -24.03 13.81 -20.00
N GLU A 172 -23.68 14.94 -20.63
CA GLU A 172 -24.15 15.24 -21.99
C GLU A 172 -23.62 14.25 -23.04
N SER A 173 -22.54 13.53 -22.72
CA SER A 173 -21.83 12.63 -23.65
C SER A 173 -22.32 11.19 -23.56
N GLY A 174 -22.90 10.76 -22.44
CA GLY A 174 -23.31 9.37 -22.26
C GLY A 174 -23.77 9.03 -20.85
N SER A 175 -23.92 7.72 -20.61
CA SER A 175 -24.31 7.14 -19.33
C SER A 175 -23.35 6.01 -18.95
N LEU A 176 -23.14 5.80 -17.64
CA LEU A 176 -22.18 4.84 -17.11
C LEU A 176 -22.72 4.20 -15.83
N LEU A 177 -22.46 2.91 -15.66
CA LEU A 177 -22.59 2.23 -14.38
C LEU A 177 -21.25 2.33 -13.62
N VAL A 178 -21.32 2.84 -12.40
CA VAL A 178 -20.26 2.77 -11.41
C VAL A 178 -20.65 1.67 -10.42
N TYR A 179 -19.84 0.63 -10.31
CA TYR A 179 -20.17 -0.58 -9.57
C TYR A 179 -19.09 -0.96 -8.57
N GLY A 180 -19.40 -1.00 -7.30
CA GLY A 180 -18.51 -1.46 -6.24
C GLY A 180 -18.75 -0.82 -4.88
N ASP A 181 -18.13 -1.39 -3.84
CA ASP A 181 -18.33 -0.98 -2.45
C ASP A 181 -17.86 0.46 -2.13
N ALA A 182 -16.94 1.01 -2.93
CA ALA A 182 -16.42 2.37 -2.74
C ALA A 182 -17.27 3.46 -3.43
N VAL A 183 -18.49 3.14 -3.85
CA VAL A 183 -19.33 4.05 -4.64
C VAL A 183 -19.86 5.26 -3.84
N GLY A 184 -19.95 5.18 -2.52
CA GLY A 184 -20.58 6.19 -1.68
C GLY A 184 -22.13 6.12 -1.69
N GLU A 185 -22.77 7.12 -1.07
CA GLU A 185 -24.23 7.24 -1.04
C GLU A 185 -24.65 8.58 -1.63
N TYR A 186 -25.44 8.53 -2.69
CA TYR A 186 -25.89 9.69 -3.45
C TYR A 186 -27.40 9.65 -3.67
N LYS A 187 -27.97 10.81 -4.04
CA LYS A 187 -29.38 10.96 -4.40
C LYS A 187 -29.51 11.30 -5.88
N GLU A 188 -30.66 11.00 -6.44
CA GLU A 188 -31.01 11.44 -7.79
C GLU A 188 -30.83 12.95 -7.94
N GLY A 189 -30.13 13.37 -8.96
CA GLY A 189 -29.79 14.75 -9.24
C GLY A 189 -28.51 15.26 -8.60
N ASP A 190 -27.89 14.52 -7.70
CA ASP A 190 -26.57 14.89 -7.18
C ASP A 190 -25.55 14.96 -8.32
N VAL A 191 -24.66 15.95 -8.27
CA VAL A 191 -23.60 16.17 -9.25
C VAL A 191 -22.26 15.84 -8.62
N ILE A 192 -21.57 14.89 -9.23
CA ILE A 192 -20.25 14.42 -8.82
C ILE A 192 -19.22 14.99 -9.79
N THR A 193 -18.10 15.48 -9.26
CA THR A 193 -16.95 15.94 -10.07
C THR A 193 -15.69 15.24 -9.61
N GLY A 194 -14.86 14.81 -10.58
CA GLY A 194 -13.59 14.16 -10.26
C GLY A 194 -13.75 12.71 -9.79
N LEU A 195 -14.75 11.99 -10.28
CA LEU A 195 -14.94 10.57 -10.02
C LEU A 195 -13.73 9.76 -10.50
N ILE A 196 -13.16 8.97 -9.60
CA ILE A 196 -11.98 8.13 -9.87
C ILE A 196 -12.37 6.66 -9.73
N GLY A 197 -12.00 5.88 -10.74
CA GLY A 197 -12.21 4.43 -10.73
C GLY A 197 -11.37 3.72 -11.78
N GLU A 198 -11.33 2.41 -11.67
CA GLU A 198 -10.68 1.54 -12.63
C GLU A 198 -11.66 1.09 -13.71
N TYR A 199 -11.09 0.70 -14.86
CA TYR A 199 -11.88 0.08 -15.93
C TYR A 199 -12.39 -1.29 -15.50
N GLY A 200 -13.69 -1.50 -15.68
CA GLY A 200 -14.34 -2.79 -15.46
C GLY A 200 -15.20 -3.20 -16.65
N VAL A 201 -15.41 -4.49 -16.82
CA VAL A 201 -16.31 -5.06 -17.84
C VAL A 201 -17.17 -6.14 -17.21
N TYR A 202 -18.45 -6.08 -17.48
CA TYR A 202 -19.38 -7.16 -17.15
C TYR A 202 -20.25 -7.48 -18.35
N GLN A 203 -20.23 -8.72 -18.82
CA GLN A 203 -20.97 -9.19 -20.01
C GLN A 203 -20.75 -8.29 -21.26
N ASP A 204 -19.48 -7.96 -21.54
CA ASP A 204 -19.05 -7.09 -22.64
C ASP A 204 -19.50 -5.61 -22.53
N ILE A 205 -20.02 -5.20 -21.36
CA ILE A 205 -20.45 -3.83 -21.13
C ILE A 205 -19.45 -3.16 -20.18
N THR A 206 -18.93 -2.01 -20.61
CA THR A 206 -18.00 -1.20 -19.82
C THR A 206 -18.69 -0.60 -18.61
N GLN A 207 -18.05 -0.70 -17.47
CA GLN A 207 -18.41 -0.06 -16.21
C GLN A 207 -17.18 0.56 -15.56
N MET A 208 -17.37 1.37 -14.54
CA MET A 208 -16.28 1.89 -13.71
C MET A 208 -16.33 1.23 -12.33
N LEU A 209 -15.17 0.75 -11.86
CA LEU A 209 -14.99 0.24 -10.51
C LEU A 209 -14.47 1.40 -9.64
N PRO A 210 -15.29 1.97 -8.73
CA PRO A 210 -14.90 3.17 -8.01
C PRO A 210 -13.77 2.90 -7.01
N LEU A 211 -12.83 3.83 -6.90
CA LEU A 211 -11.77 3.80 -5.91
C LEU A 211 -12.03 4.77 -4.76
N TYR A 212 -12.77 5.83 -5.04
CA TYR A 212 -13.15 6.87 -4.07
C TYR A 212 -14.59 7.29 -4.26
N ALA A 213 -15.22 7.68 -3.16
CA ALA A 213 -16.54 8.31 -3.14
C ALA A 213 -16.34 9.84 -3.01
N PRO A 214 -16.27 10.61 -4.11
CA PRO A 214 -16.10 12.05 -4.03
C PRO A 214 -17.35 12.72 -3.48
N ASP A 215 -17.18 13.89 -2.88
CA ASP A 215 -18.31 14.72 -2.46
C ASP A 215 -19.17 15.11 -3.66
N ALA A 216 -20.47 15.15 -3.45
CA ALA A 216 -21.43 15.60 -4.45
C ALA A 216 -22.09 16.90 -4.04
N VAL A 217 -22.50 17.67 -5.04
CA VAL A 217 -23.32 18.87 -4.86
C VAL A 217 -24.75 18.54 -5.29
N SER A 218 -25.73 18.87 -4.46
CA SER A 218 -27.13 18.67 -4.83
C SER A 218 -27.50 19.46 -6.08
N GLY A 219 -28.09 18.79 -7.04
CA GLY A 219 -28.51 19.35 -8.32
C GLY A 219 -29.97 19.02 -8.65
N THR A 220 -30.31 19.08 -9.90
CA THR A 220 -31.64 18.74 -10.40
C THR A 220 -31.64 17.32 -10.96
N PRO A 221 -32.59 16.45 -10.59
CA PRO A 221 -32.75 15.15 -11.17
C PRO A 221 -32.77 15.20 -12.71
N ALA A 222 -32.09 14.22 -13.32
CA ALA A 222 -32.08 14.12 -14.77
C ALA A 222 -33.45 13.77 -15.31
N GLU A 223 -33.82 14.36 -16.46
CA GLU A 223 -35.04 13.99 -17.16
C GLU A 223 -34.81 12.77 -18.06
N PRO A 224 -35.71 11.78 -18.07
CA PRO A 224 -35.58 10.64 -18.93
C PRO A 224 -35.80 11.02 -20.42
N VAL A 225 -34.98 10.42 -21.28
CA VAL A 225 -35.17 10.50 -22.74
C VAL A 225 -36.38 9.62 -23.11
N THR A 226 -37.40 10.16 -23.73
CA THR A 226 -38.56 9.37 -24.22
C THR A 226 -38.17 8.62 -25.49
N MET A 227 -38.29 7.29 -25.49
CA MET A 227 -37.93 6.41 -26.61
C MET A 227 -39.00 5.34 -26.84
N ASN A 228 -39.15 4.90 -28.09
CA ASN A 228 -39.90 3.70 -28.40
C ASN A 228 -39.01 2.44 -28.16
N ILE A 229 -39.62 1.34 -27.77
CA ILE A 229 -38.88 0.07 -27.57
C ILE A 229 -38.08 -0.33 -28.82
N SER A 230 -38.63 -0.07 -30.00
CA SER A 230 -37.98 -0.41 -31.29
C SER A 230 -36.74 0.43 -31.61
N GLU A 231 -36.53 1.55 -30.92
CA GLU A 231 -35.42 2.47 -31.10
C GLU A 231 -34.25 2.17 -30.18
N ILE A 232 -34.48 1.35 -29.14
CA ILE A 232 -33.44 1.02 -28.14
C ILE A 232 -32.39 0.11 -28.77
N THR A 233 -31.15 0.50 -28.61
CA THR A 233 -29.97 -0.23 -29.08
C THR A 233 -28.98 -0.50 -27.94
N THR A 234 -27.91 -1.21 -28.22
CA THR A 234 -26.80 -1.41 -27.26
C THR A 234 -26.08 -0.11 -26.89
N ALA A 235 -26.22 0.95 -27.69
CA ALA A 235 -25.68 2.27 -27.38
C ALA A 235 -26.46 3.01 -26.29
N ASP A 236 -27.65 2.52 -25.92
CA ASP A 236 -28.52 3.11 -24.91
C ASP A 236 -28.39 2.42 -23.54
N VAL A 237 -27.39 1.56 -23.38
CA VAL A 237 -27.07 0.90 -22.12
C VAL A 237 -26.78 1.96 -21.05
N TYR A 238 -27.35 1.75 -19.86
CA TYR A 238 -27.32 2.64 -18.70
C TYR A 238 -28.02 4.00 -18.89
N LYS A 239 -28.60 4.28 -20.06
CA LYS A 239 -29.31 5.52 -20.32
C LYS A 239 -30.63 5.58 -19.55
N TYR A 240 -30.92 6.73 -18.95
CA TYR A 240 -32.21 6.96 -18.30
C TYR A 240 -33.26 7.23 -19.35
N ILE A 241 -34.18 6.29 -19.55
CA ILE A 241 -35.19 6.36 -20.60
C ILE A 241 -36.59 6.22 -20.03
N LYS A 242 -37.55 6.90 -20.71
CA LYS A 242 -38.97 6.70 -20.54
C LYS A 242 -39.52 6.05 -21.82
N LEU A 243 -40.15 4.89 -21.66
CA LEU A 243 -40.78 4.22 -22.79
C LEU A 243 -42.11 4.93 -23.16
N SER A 244 -42.24 5.31 -24.42
CA SER A 244 -43.50 5.76 -24.99
C SER A 244 -44.34 4.53 -25.40
N GLU A 245 -45.61 4.52 -25.09
CA GLU A 245 -46.59 3.52 -25.56
C GLU A 245 -46.26 2.05 -25.19
N ALA A 246 -45.56 1.83 -24.10
CA ALA A 246 -45.31 0.46 -23.63
C ALA A 246 -46.60 -0.19 -23.12
N VAL A 247 -47.02 -1.27 -23.75
CA VAL A 247 -48.11 -2.13 -23.27
C VAL A 247 -47.51 -3.38 -22.73
N PHE A 248 -47.57 -3.56 -21.40
CA PHE A 248 -47.22 -4.81 -20.76
C PHE A 248 -48.30 -5.84 -20.99
N LYS A 249 -47.98 -6.99 -21.59
CA LYS A 249 -48.91 -8.10 -21.61
C LYS A 249 -48.74 -8.87 -20.29
N GLU A 250 -49.86 -9.12 -19.60
CA GLU A 250 -49.96 -10.02 -18.47
C GLU A 250 -49.64 -11.46 -18.87
#